data_b73ad799ee50c3bbb4c56096fddfa4ae
#
_entry.id   b73ad799ee50c3bbb4c56096fddfa4ae
#
_cell.length_a   1.000
_cell.length_b   1.000
_cell.length_c   1.000
_cell.angle_alpha   90.00
_cell.angle_beta   90.00
_cell.angle_gamma   90.00
#
_symmetry.space_group_name_H-M   'P 1'
#
loop_
_entity.id
_entity.type
_entity.pdbx_description
1 polymer ?
#
loop_
_entity_poly.entity_id
_entity_poly.type
_entity_poly.pdbx_seq_one_letter_code
_entity_poly.pdbx_strand_id
1 'polypeptide(L)'
;VSWGRRAALFAVGILVAAGAAVASIAFSGGGSSSKPVHVEPEVNFALPPASDGCNDVTTVAGGAQQVPLTVSAVAGQVAESVNVCIGGQGPYPFVLDTGAGQSTIDAHLARRLHLAAAGPSSIFAGVGCTGRAQPVSVGSWSLEGIELAPQQLTAASLPQIGGKGEPVGLLGSDVLGRFGAVRIDFAAGTLVVAGAEDPPLSGGTPYTGPVGQLGPPVSLTHGQGTTVPLTVTPSPGAVSLGVAVRFHGGAERNFVVDTGSSQSVAATGVSRDENLHGTNLAQRQATVCSVITVPLVHSGPWSVPRVVLHPQLIGETDFGVISAGGIEGLLGSDQLRRFGWVVLDYPSGVMVLG
;
A
#
# COMPACT_ATOMS: atom_id res chain seq x y z
N VAL A 1 1.20 45.62 10.93
CA VAL A 1 0.69 44.90 9.78
C VAL A 1 1.54 43.63 9.63
N SER A 2 1.05 42.52 10.21
CA SER A 2 1.74 41.21 10.18
C SER A 2 1.22 40.38 9.00
N TRP A 3 2.11 40.08 8.07
CA TRP A 3 1.83 39.15 7.00
C TRP A 3 1.99 37.72 7.51
N GLY A 4 0.86 37.04 7.67
CA GLY A 4 0.83 35.60 7.96
C GLY A 4 1.37 34.80 6.79
N ARG A 5 2.44 34.03 7.02
CA ARG A 5 2.94 33.02 6.10
C ARG A 5 1.92 31.87 6.06
N ARG A 6 1.15 31.78 4.98
CA ARG A 6 0.40 30.58 4.64
C ARG A 6 1.39 29.55 4.11
N ALA A 7 1.69 28.55 4.94
CA ALA A 7 2.40 27.37 4.46
C ALA A 7 1.47 26.62 3.49
N ALA A 8 1.86 26.55 2.23
CA ALA A 8 1.23 25.68 1.26
C ALA A 8 1.71 24.25 1.58
N LEU A 9 0.84 23.43 2.13
CA LEU A 9 1.03 22.00 2.27
C LEU A 9 0.94 21.39 0.85
N PHE A 10 2.08 21.08 0.26
CA PHE A 10 2.14 20.22 -0.90
C PHE A 10 1.98 18.78 -0.44
N ALA A 11 0.80 18.23 -0.67
CA ALA A 11 0.54 16.81 -0.52
C ALA A 11 1.27 16.07 -1.66
N VAL A 12 2.31 15.33 -1.33
CA VAL A 12 2.93 14.38 -2.25
C VAL A 12 2.38 13.00 -1.88
N GLY A 13 1.32 12.60 -2.57
CA GLY A 13 0.97 11.19 -2.67
C GLY A 13 2.14 10.44 -3.31
N ILE A 14 2.26 9.14 -3.06
CA ILE A 14 3.22 8.29 -3.79
C ILE A 14 2.96 8.50 -5.27
N LEU A 15 3.79 9.29 -5.92
CA LEU A 15 3.58 9.78 -7.27
C LEU A 15 4.00 8.68 -8.23
N VAL A 16 3.04 8.00 -8.81
CA VAL A 16 3.21 7.54 -10.18
C VAL A 16 3.03 8.77 -11.05
N ALA A 17 4.13 9.41 -11.40
CA ALA A 17 4.10 10.64 -12.18
C ALA A 17 3.55 10.38 -13.57
N ALA A 18 2.38 10.91 -13.84
CA ALA A 18 1.95 11.16 -15.20
C ALA A 18 2.55 12.50 -15.63
N GLY A 19 3.50 12.44 -16.56
CA GLY A 19 3.82 13.54 -17.49
C GLY A 19 4.77 14.64 -17.05
N ALA A 20 6.00 14.54 -17.54
CA ALA A 20 6.87 15.55 -18.13
C ALA A 20 7.05 16.90 -17.41
N ALA A 21 8.16 17.03 -16.68
CA ALA A 21 9.07 18.16 -16.80
C ALA A 21 10.48 17.69 -16.48
N VAL A 22 11.31 17.52 -17.50
CA VAL A 22 12.73 17.17 -17.39
C VAL A 22 13.47 18.43 -16.95
N ALA A 23 13.86 18.49 -15.69
CA ALA A 23 14.95 19.36 -15.27
C ALA A 23 16.23 18.53 -15.36
N SER A 24 17.01 18.75 -16.41
CA SER A 24 18.32 18.16 -16.61
C SER A 24 19.29 18.72 -15.57
N ILE A 25 19.59 17.94 -14.54
CA ILE A 25 20.75 18.18 -13.68
C ILE A 25 21.89 17.34 -14.25
N ALA A 26 22.84 18.01 -14.90
CA ALA A 26 24.05 17.40 -15.35
C ALA A 26 24.94 17.06 -14.15
N PHE A 27 25.11 15.78 -13.86
CA PHE A 27 26.17 15.28 -12.99
C PHE A 27 27.40 14.96 -13.87
N SER A 28 28.44 15.74 -13.71
CA SER A 28 29.75 15.48 -14.28
C SER A 28 30.50 14.47 -13.43
N GLY A 29 30.88 13.38 -14.05
CA GLY A 29 32.13 12.66 -13.96
C GLY A 29 32.55 12.01 -12.65
N GLY A 30 32.53 10.69 -12.65
CA GLY A 30 33.30 9.84 -11.76
C GLY A 30 33.16 8.40 -12.24
N GLY A 31 34.12 7.94 -13.07
CA GLY A 31 34.13 6.58 -13.56
C GLY A 31 34.30 5.56 -12.44
N SER A 32 33.34 4.70 -12.27
CA SER A 32 33.45 3.47 -11.51
C SER A 32 33.07 2.31 -12.41
N SER A 33 34.03 1.43 -12.63
CA SER A 33 33.90 0.18 -13.39
C SER A 33 32.79 -0.70 -12.81
N SER A 34 31.62 -0.70 -13.43
CA SER A 34 30.52 -1.60 -13.10
C SER A 34 30.86 -3.02 -13.63
N LYS A 35 31.03 -3.96 -12.69
CA LYS A 35 31.00 -5.39 -13.03
C LYS A 35 29.66 -5.73 -13.67
N PRO A 36 29.63 -6.67 -14.63
CA PRO A 36 28.38 -7.09 -15.26
C PRO A 36 27.44 -7.67 -14.20
N VAL A 37 26.22 -7.13 -14.16
CA VAL A 37 25.13 -7.68 -13.34
C VAL A 37 24.79 -9.05 -13.91
N HIS A 38 24.98 -10.08 -13.12
CA HIS A 38 24.49 -11.42 -13.43
C HIS A 38 22.97 -11.35 -13.52
N VAL A 39 22.43 -11.51 -14.72
CA VAL A 39 21.01 -11.71 -14.92
C VAL A 39 20.73 -13.14 -14.45
N GLU A 40 20.04 -13.27 -13.32
CA GLU A 40 19.55 -14.57 -12.87
C GLU A 40 18.59 -15.14 -13.92
N PRO A 41 18.60 -16.47 -14.15
CA PRO A 41 17.75 -17.10 -15.13
C PRO A 41 16.28 -16.86 -14.81
N GLU A 42 15.48 -16.53 -15.84
CA GLU A 42 14.03 -16.40 -15.74
C GLU A 42 13.44 -17.62 -15.03
N VAL A 43 12.94 -17.41 -13.82
CA VAL A 43 12.20 -18.45 -13.11
C VAL A 43 10.85 -18.61 -13.83
N ASN A 44 10.65 -19.73 -14.44
CA ASN A 44 9.45 -20.05 -15.19
C ASN A 44 8.31 -20.37 -14.21
N PHE A 45 7.55 -19.36 -13.79
CA PHE A 45 6.38 -19.56 -12.94
C PHE A 45 5.29 -20.31 -13.71
N ALA A 46 5.02 -21.54 -13.30
CA ALA A 46 3.78 -22.18 -13.66
C ALA A 46 2.66 -21.47 -12.86
N LEU A 47 1.85 -20.64 -13.54
CA LEU A 47 0.63 -20.13 -12.92
C LEU A 47 -0.23 -21.31 -12.46
N PRO A 48 -0.93 -21.17 -11.33
CA PRO A 48 -1.98 -22.10 -11.00
C PRO A 48 -2.98 -22.14 -12.16
N PRO A 49 -3.55 -23.30 -12.49
CA PRO A 49 -4.63 -23.38 -13.45
C PRO A 49 -5.76 -22.47 -12.99
N ALA A 50 -6.51 -21.88 -13.93
CA ALA A 50 -7.72 -21.15 -13.61
C ALA A 50 -8.60 -22.07 -12.75
N SER A 51 -8.74 -21.71 -11.49
CA SER A 51 -9.58 -22.45 -10.54
C SER A 51 -10.85 -21.63 -10.30
N ASP A 52 -11.92 -22.28 -9.85
CA ASP A 52 -13.20 -21.65 -9.55
C ASP A 52 -13.13 -20.66 -8.35
N GLY A 53 -11.93 -20.41 -7.82
CA GLY A 53 -11.63 -19.53 -6.69
C GLY A 53 -11.71 -18.01 -6.98
N CYS A 54 -12.43 -17.61 -8.04
CA CYS A 54 -12.72 -16.22 -8.33
C CYS A 54 -14.08 -15.76 -7.76
N ASN A 55 -14.76 -16.58 -6.94
CA ASN A 55 -16.14 -16.34 -6.50
C ASN A 55 -16.37 -16.69 -5.02
N ASP A 56 -15.39 -16.46 -4.16
CA ASP A 56 -15.48 -16.80 -2.73
C ASP A 56 -16.07 -15.67 -1.87
N VAL A 57 -16.75 -14.72 -2.51
CA VAL A 57 -17.44 -13.63 -1.80
C VAL A 57 -18.68 -14.10 -1.06
N THR A 58 -18.85 -13.63 0.16
CA THR A 58 -20.04 -13.88 0.98
C THR A 58 -20.70 -12.55 1.34
N THR A 59 -22.01 -12.43 1.12
CA THR A 59 -22.78 -11.27 1.59
C THR A 59 -23.08 -11.41 3.08
N VAL A 60 -22.71 -10.40 3.86
CA VAL A 60 -22.94 -10.32 5.29
C VAL A 60 -24.00 -9.28 5.64
N ALA A 61 -24.31 -9.14 6.94
CA ALA A 61 -25.33 -8.21 7.40
C ALA A 61 -25.11 -6.78 6.88
N GLY A 62 -26.19 -6.11 6.46
CA GLY A 62 -26.14 -4.76 5.93
C GLY A 62 -25.75 -4.64 4.45
N GLY A 63 -25.68 -5.78 3.73
CA GLY A 63 -25.31 -5.80 2.31
C GLY A 63 -23.81 -5.66 2.04
N ALA A 64 -22.98 -5.63 3.09
CA ALA A 64 -21.54 -5.67 2.95
C ALA A 64 -21.07 -7.02 2.40
N GLN A 65 -19.94 -7.02 1.72
CA GLN A 65 -19.35 -8.21 1.12
C GLN A 65 -18.09 -8.59 1.89
N GLN A 66 -17.96 -9.86 2.19
CA GLN A 66 -16.83 -10.43 2.91
C GLN A 66 -16.06 -11.37 2.00
N VAL A 67 -14.75 -11.20 1.96
CA VAL A 67 -13.82 -12.06 1.23
C VAL A 67 -12.76 -12.62 2.17
N PRO A 68 -12.25 -13.84 1.92
CA PRO A 68 -11.20 -14.42 2.74
C PRO A 68 -9.87 -13.69 2.56
N LEU A 69 -9.09 -13.58 3.62
CA LEU A 69 -7.68 -13.19 3.58
C LEU A 69 -6.82 -14.45 3.62
N THR A 70 -5.86 -14.52 2.74
CA THR A 70 -4.82 -15.53 2.77
C THR A 70 -3.56 -14.92 3.39
N VAL A 71 -3.00 -15.62 4.37
CA VAL A 71 -1.74 -15.20 4.99
C VAL A 71 -0.59 -15.84 4.25
N SER A 72 0.27 -15.01 3.66
CA SER A 72 1.46 -15.43 2.93
C SER A 72 2.72 -15.02 3.66
N ALA A 73 3.76 -15.86 3.59
CA ALA A 73 5.10 -15.51 4.06
C ALA A 73 5.90 -14.93 2.89
N VAL A 74 6.25 -13.66 2.97
CA VAL A 74 7.03 -12.95 1.97
C VAL A 74 8.34 -12.50 2.60
N ALA A 75 9.49 -12.95 2.09
CA ALA A 75 10.82 -12.69 2.66
C ALA A 75 10.97 -13.05 4.16
N GLY A 76 10.22 -14.05 4.62
CA GLY A 76 10.18 -14.42 6.04
C GLY A 76 9.27 -13.52 6.88
N GLN A 77 8.47 -12.69 6.26
CA GLN A 77 7.49 -11.81 6.87
C GLN A 77 6.07 -12.20 6.45
N VAL A 78 5.11 -11.79 7.22
CA VAL A 78 3.70 -12.15 7.02
C VAL A 78 2.99 -11.00 6.33
N ALA A 79 2.32 -11.29 5.22
CA ALA A 79 1.45 -10.36 4.50
C ALA A 79 0.07 -10.99 4.31
N GLU A 80 -0.96 -10.19 4.41
CA GLU A 80 -2.32 -10.55 4.02
C GLU A 80 -2.48 -10.36 2.53
N SER A 81 -3.09 -11.34 1.88
CA SER A 81 -3.40 -11.30 0.45
C SER A 81 -4.86 -11.62 0.22
N VAL A 82 -5.38 -11.09 -0.86
CA VAL A 82 -6.71 -11.38 -1.42
C VAL A 82 -6.54 -11.91 -2.82
N ASN A 83 -7.47 -12.71 -3.31
CA ASN A 83 -7.43 -13.20 -4.67
C ASN A 83 -8.11 -12.22 -5.63
N VAL A 84 -7.41 -11.93 -6.71
CA VAL A 84 -7.87 -11.07 -7.79
C VAL A 84 -7.97 -11.90 -9.06
N CYS A 85 -9.07 -11.75 -9.80
CA CYS A 85 -9.21 -12.33 -11.14
C CYS A 85 -9.20 -11.24 -12.19
N ILE A 86 -8.51 -11.47 -13.30
CA ILE A 86 -8.30 -10.50 -14.38
C ILE A 86 -8.67 -11.15 -15.71
N GLY A 87 -9.66 -10.59 -16.43
CA GLY A 87 -10.12 -11.15 -17.69
C GLY A 87 -10.62 -12.59 -17.58
N GLY A 88 -11.21 -12.96 -16.44
CA GLY A 88 -11.69 -14.31 -16.15
C GLY A 88 -10.56 -15.32 -15.86
N GLN A 89 -9.32 -14.85 -15.68
CA GLN A 89 -8.17 -15.68 -15.30
C GLN A 89 -7.76 -15.38 -13.86
N GLY A 90 -7.29 -16.39 -13.15
CA GLY A 90 -6.86 -16.32 -11.73
C GLY A 90 -7.24 -17.61 -10.99
N PRO A 91 -7.35 -17.59 -9.66
CA PRO A 91 -7.09 -16.45 -8.80
C PRO A 91 -5.60 -16.07 -8.72
N TYR A 92 -5.33 -14.79 -8.65
CA TYR A 92 -4.00 -14.23 -8.46
C TYR A 92 -3.92 -13.59 -7.07
N PRO A 93 -3.00 -14.01 -6.17
CA PRO A 93 -2.85 -13.39 -4.87
C PRO A 93 -2.24 -12.01 -5.00
N PHE A 94 -2.93 -11.01 -4.45
CA PHE A 94 -2.47 -9.64 -4.31
C PHE A 94 -2.33 -9.31 -2.83
N VAL A 95 -1.23 -8.72 -2.42
CA VAL A 95 -1.08 -8.20 -1.04
C VAL A 95 -2.12 -7.11 -0.83
N LEU A 96 -2.81 -7.16 0.29
CA LEU A 96 -3.67 -6.08 0.75
C LEU A 96 -2.77 -4.95 1.28
N ASP A 97 -2.58 -3.90 0.49
CA ASP A 97 -1.55 -2.88 0.70
C ASP A 97 -2.14 -1.47 0.74
N THR A 98 -2.51 -1.01 1.92
CA THR A 98 -3.03 0.35 2.09
C THR A 98 -1.96 1.43 1.96
N GLY A 99 -0.69 1.07 2.06
CA GLY A 99 0.46 1.94 1.82
C GLY A 99 0.71 2.20 0.33
N ALA A 100 0.28 1.27 -0.54
CA ALA A 100 0.28 1.49 -1.98
C ALA A 100 -0.87 2.44 -2.36
N GLY A 101 -0.53 3.66 -2.76
CA GLY A 101 -1.53 4.63 -3.23
C GLY A 101 -2.22 4.19 -4.51
N GLN A 102 -1.55 3.38 -5.34
CA GLN A 102 -2.05 2.81 -6.58
C GLN A 102 -1.78 1.30 -6.63
N SER A 103 -2.77 0.54 -7.05
CA SER A 103 -2.65 -0.90 -7.21
C SER A 103 -1.62 -1.28 -8.26
N THR A 104 -0.84 -2.30 -7.96
CA THR A 104 0.31 -2.74 -8.76
C THR A 104 0.16 -4.20 -9.16
N ILE A 105 0.56 -4.54 -10.37
CA ILE A 105 0.61 -5.91 -10.88
C ILE A 105 2.05 -6.26 -11.27
N ASP A 106 2.47 -7.50 -11.04
CA ASP A 106 3.77 -7.94 -11.52
C ASP A 106 3.87 -7.82 -13.05
N ALA A 107 4.98 -7.28 -13.55
CA ALA A 107 5.17 -7.00 -14.95
C ALA A 107 5.19 -8.29 -15.82
N HIS A 108 5.60 -9.45 -15.28
CA HIS A 108 5.52 -10.71 -16.00
C HIS A 108 4.08 -11.17 -16.13
N LEU A 109 3.29 -11.06 -15.05
CA LEU A 109 1.87 -11.38 -15.09
C LEU A 109 1.12 -10.45 -16.06
N ALA A 110 1.39 -9.15 -16.02
CA ALA A 110 0.76 -8.18 -16.95
C ALA A 110 1.03 -8.55 -18.42
N ARG A 111 2.28 -8.93 -18.77
CA ARG A 111 2.62 -9.40 -20.13
C ARG A 111 1.91 -10.70 -20.49
N ARG A 112 1.80 -11.65 -19.57
CA ARG A 112 1.11 -12.94 -19.82
C ARG A 112 -0.38 -12.77 -20.04
N LEU A 113 -0.99 -11.82 -19.33
CA LEU A 113 -2.40 -11.45 -19.51
C LEU A 113 -2.60 -10.54 -20.72
N HIS A 114 -1.54 -10.20 -21.45
CA HIS A 114 -1.59 -9.31 -22.61
C HIS A 114 -2.24 -7.97 -22.30
N LEU A 115 -2.03 -7.42 -21.09
CA LEU A 115 -2.59 -6.13 -20.71
C LEU A 115 -1.98 -5.02 -21.58
N ALA A 116 -2.86 -4.19 -22.14
CA ALA A 116 -2.43 -3.09 -23.00
C ALA A 116 -1.73 -1.99 -22.19
N ALA A 117 -0.62 -1.46 -22.73
CA ALA A 117 0.00 -0.28 -22.17
C ALA A 117 -0.94 0.92 -22.21
N ALA A 118 -1.08 1.63 -21.10
CA ALA A 118 -2.00 2.77 -20.94
C ALA A 118 -1.29 4.13 -20.94
N GLY A 119 0.03 4.13 -21.15
CA GLY A 119 0.83 5.36 -21.18
C GLY A 119 2.33 5.05 -21.28
N PRO A 120 3.20 6.06 -21.22
CA PRO A 120 4.65 5.86 -21.21
C PRO A 120 5.10 5.23 -19.88
N SER A 121 6.23 4.50 -19.93
CA SER A 121 6.89 4.03 -18.71
C SER A 121 7.39 5.20 -17.88
N SER A 122 7.31 5.07 -16.58
CA SER A 122 7.75 6.06 -15.60
C SER A 122 8.67 5.43 -14.53
N ILE A 123 9.31 6.27 -13.74
CA ILE A 123 10.00 5.83 -12.54
C ILE A 123 9.00 5.91 -11.38
N PHE A 124 8.93 4.86 -10.58
CA PHE A 124 8.20 4.87 -9.32
C PHE A 124 9.18 4.70 -8.15
N ALA A 125 8.76 5.14 -6.98
CA ALA A 125 9.52 5.02 -5.75
C ALA A 125 8.78 4.14 -4.73
N GLY A 126 9.52 3.27 -4.09
CA GLY A 126 9.15 2.57 -2.89
C GLY A 126 10.11 2.91 -1.75
N VAL A 127 9.84 2.44 -0.55
CA VAL A 127 10.72 2.63 0.60
C VAL A 127 12.08 1.98 0.32
N GLY A 128 13.14 2.78 0.35
CA GLY A 128 14.51 2.33 0.12
C GLY A 128 14.83 1.89 -1.31
N CYS A 129 13.94 2.12 -2.29
CA CYS A 129 14.19 1.71 -3.66
C CYS A 129 13.45 2.56 -4.71
N THR A 130 13.92 2.48 -5.96
CA THR A 130 13.22 3.01 -7.13
C THR A 130 13.18 1.95 -8.24
N GLY A 131 12.15 1.99 -9.06
CA GLY A 131 11.96 1.06 -10.15
C GLY A 131 11.34 1.71 -11.38
N ARG A 132 11.25 0.93 -12.47
CA ARG A 132 10.49 1.31 -13.66
C ARG A 132 9.12 0.67 -13.62
N ALA A 133 8.10 1.43 -13.99
CA ALA A 133 6.73 0.99 -14.08
C ALA A 133 6.13 1.35 -15.44
N GLN A 134 5.21 0.49 -15.89
CA GLN A 134 4.42 0.70 -17.09
C GLN A 134 2.95 0.75 -16.67
N PRO A 135 2.21 1.84 -16.88
CA PRO A 135 0.78 1.81 -16.70
C PRO A 135 0.14 0.86 -17.71
N VAL A 136 -0.75 -0.01 -17.23
CA VAL A 136 -1.48 -0.99 -18.04
C VAL A 136 -2.97 -0.88 -17.78
N SER A 137 -3.79 -1.09 -18.80
CA SER A 137 -5.25 -1.06 -18.69
C SER A 137 -5.79 -2.43 -18.29
N VAL A 138 -6.65 -2.45 -17.28
CA VAL A 138 -7.43 -3.63 -16.89
C VAL A 138 -8.90 -3.31 -17.13
N GLY A 139 -9.55 -4.06 -18.05
CA GLY A 139 -10.93 -3.86 -18.41
C GLY A 139 -11.92 -4.60 -17.53
N SER A 140 -11.68 -5.91 -17.33
CA SER A 140 -12.53 -6.76 -16.49
C SER A 140 -11.65 -7.39 -15.43
N TRP A 141 -12.00 -7.18 -14.18
CA TRP A 141 -11.33 -7.79 -13.05
C TRP A 141 -12.24 -7.80 -11.81
N SER A 142 -11.95 -8.68 -10.88
CA SER A 142 -12.74 -8.82 -9.65
C SER A 142 -11.87 -9.14 -8.44
N LEU A 143 -12.37 -8.80 -7.27
CA LEU A 143 -11.86 -9.18 -5.97
C LEU A 143 -12.74 -10.30 -5.44
N GLU A 144 -12.28 -11.55 -5.46
CA GLU A 144 -13.02 -12.73 -4.99
C GLU A 144 -14.47 -12.82 -5.52
N GLY A 145 -14.71 -12.33 -6.75
CA GLY A 145 -16.04 -12.27 -7.36
C GLY A 145 -16.75 -10.93 -7.22
N ILE A 146 -16.23 -9.99 -6.44
CA ILE A 146 -16.70 -8.59 -6.44
C ILE A 146 -16.15 -7.91 -7.69
N GLU A 147 -17.03 -7.56 -8.63
CA GLU A 147 -16.62 -6.84 -9.83
C GLU A 147 -16.00 -5.50 -9.49
N LEU A 148 -14.85 -5.23 -10.08
CA LEU A 148 -14.14 -3.96 -9.94
C LEU A 148 -14.25 -3.14 -11.22
N ALA A 149 -14.39 -1.82 -11.09
CA ALA A 149 -14.43 -0.94 -12.23
C ALA A 149 -13.13 -1.00 -13.05
N PRO A 150 -13.20 -0.94 -14.39
CA PRO A 150 -12.02 -0.84 -15.23
C PRO A 150 -11.10 0.29 -14.81
N GLN A 151 -9.79 0.02 -14.78
CA GLN A 151 -8.81 1.04 -14.38
C GLN A 151 -7.42 0.77 -14.97
N GLN A 152 -6.50 1.68 -14.66
CA GLN A 152 -5.08 1.48 -14.90
C GLN A 152 -4.40 0.94 -13.64
N LEU A 153 -3.59 -0.09 -13.80
CA LEU A 153 -2.67 -0.59 -12.78
C LEU A 153 -1.24 -0.21 -13.14
N THR A 154 -0.39 -0.16 -12.14
CA THR A 154 1.05 -0.03 -12.33
C THR A 154 1.67 -1.41 -12.54
N ALA A 155 2.17 -1.71 -13.75
CA ALA A 155 2.95 -2.93 -13.98
C ALA A 155 4.42 -2.66 -13.62
N ALA A 156 4.92 -3.34 -12.58
CA ALA A 156 6.28 -3.23 -12.08
C ALA A 156 6.89 -4.62 -11.83
N SER A 157 8.22 -4.71 -11.87
CA SER A 157 8.89 -5.94 -11.43
C SER A 157 8.84 -5.99 -9.91
N LEU A 158 7.93 -6.80 -9.39
CA LEU A 158 7.86 -7.06 -7.96
C LEU A 158 8.98 -8.02 -7.55
N PRO A 159 9.57 -7.86 -6.35
CA PRO A 159 10.60 -8.77 -5.88
C PRO A 159 10.00 -10.16 -5.73
N GLN A 160 10.53 -11.10 -6.49
CA GLN A 160 10.18 -12.51 -6.41
C GLN A 160 10.95 -13.11 -5.23
N ILE A 161 10.27 -13.60 -4.23
CA ILE A 161 10.91 -14.10 -3.02
C ILE A 161 10.93 -15.64 -2.98
N GLY A 162 10.40 -16.24 -4.02
CA GLY A 162 10.56 -17.64 -4.38
C GLY A 162 9.60 -18.60 -3.67
N GLY A 163 8.36 -18.71 -4.14
CA GLY A 163 7.43 -19.73 -3.66
C GLY A 163 6.17 -19.88 -4.52
N LYS A 164 5.59 -21.07 -4.50
CA LYS A 164 4.29 -21.31 -5.14
C LYS A 164 3.20 -20.62 -4.31
N GLY A 165 2.43 -19.73 -4.93
CA GLY A 165 1.36 -18.98 -4.26
C GLY A 165 1.82 -17.63 -3.70
N GLU A 166 2.98 -17.12 -4.10
CA GLU A 166 3.42 -15.78 -3.73
C GLU A 166 2.55 -14.69 -4.38
N PRO A 167 2.38 -13.56 -3.70
CA PRO A 167 1.66 -12.44 -4.25
C PRO A 167 2.29 -11.94 -5.56
N VAL A 168 1.44 -11.68 -6.54
CA VAL A 168 1.81 -11.19 -7.87
C VAL A 168 1.27 -9.79 -8.13
N GLY A 169 0.84 -9.11 -7.09
CA GLY A 169 0.35 -7.74 -7.13
C GLY A 169 0.12 -7.15 -5.74
N LEU A 170 -0.20 -5.86 -5.73
CA LEU A 170 -0.59 -5.10 -4.55
C LEU A 170 -1.98 -4.52 -4.83
N LEU A 171 -2.94 -4.75 -3.95
CA LEU A 171 -4.26 -4.11 -3.98
C LEU A 171 -4.20 -2.87 -3.10
N GLY A 172 -4.15 -1.72 -3.75
CA GLY A 172 -3.88 -0.44 -3.11
C GLY A 172 -5.10 0.34 -2.67
N SER A 173 -4.84 1.48 -2.06
CA SER A 173 -5.87 2.40 -1.57
C SER A 173 -6.71 3.03 -2.69
N ASP A 174 -6.24 3.05 -3.93
CA ASP A 174 -7.00 3.46 -5.11
C ASP A 174 -8.22 2.56 -5.38
N VAL A 175 -8.14 1.28 -5.01
CA VAL A 175 -9.24 0.32 -5.08
C VAL A 175 -10.02 0.28 -3.77
N LEU A 176 -9.30 0.12 -2.65
CA LEU A 176 -9.93 -0.01 -1.32
C LEU A 176 -10.78 1.21 -0.97
N GLY A 177 -10.31 2.41 -1.31
CA GLY A 177 -11.04 3.65 -1.07
C GLY A 177 -12.37 3.74 -1.84
N ARG A 178 -12.55 3.02 -2.95
CA ARG A 178 -13.82 3.02 -3.71
C ARG A 178 -14.96 2.34 -2.97
N PHE A 179 -14.64 1.44 -2.06
CA PHE A 179 -15.64 0.84 -1.18
C PHE A 179 -16.10 1.79 -0.05
N GLY A 180 -15.53 2.99 0.03
CA GLY A 180 -15.80 3.95 1.09
C GLY A 180 -15.17 3.54 2.40
N ALA A 181 -15.63 2.45 3.01
CA ALA A 181 -15.03 1.88 4.20
C ALA A 181 -14.67 0.41 3.98
N VAL A 182 -13.54 -0.01 4.54
CA VAL A 182 -13.10 -1.41 4.55
C VAL A 182 -12.77 -1.83 5.98
N ARG A 183 -13.14 -3.06 6.34
CA ARG A 183 -12.73 -3.70 7.60
C ARG A 183 -11.79 -4.85 7.31
N ILE A 184 -10.61 -4.78 7.87
CA ILE A 184 -9.62 -5.84 7.85
C ILE A 184 -9.70 -6.55 9.20
N ASP A 185 -10.17 -7.77 9.21
CA ASP A 185 -10.27 -8.60 10.42
C ASP A 185 -9.15 -9.62 10.39
N PHE A 186 -8.05 -9.29 11.05
CA PHE A 186 -6.89 -10.15 11.12
C PHE A 186 -7.14 -11.43 11.93
N ALA A 187 -8.01 -11.34 12.93
CA ALA A 187 -8.35 -12.48 13.78
C ALA A 187 -9.25 -13.48 13.05
N ALA A 188 -10.23 -12.98 12.30
CA ALA A 188 -11.13 -13.82 11.50
C ALA A 188 -10.52 -14.19 10.13
N GLY A 189 -9.45 -13.55 9.70
CA GLY A 189 -8.85 -13.74 8.37
C GLY A 189 -9.78 -13.30 7.24
N THR A 190 -10.41 -12.12 7.37
CA THR A 190 -11.37 -11.64 6.38
C THR A 190 -11.20 -10.14 6.10
N LEU A 191 -11.48 -9.78 4.85
CA LEU A 191 -11.70 -8.40 4.43
C LEU A 191 -13.21 -8.21 4.20
N VAL A 192 -13.80 -7.23 4.88
CA VAL A 192 -15.19 -6.84 4.66
C VAL A 192 -15.20 -5.47 3.99
N VAL A 193 -15.88 -5.37 2.86
CA VAL A 193 -16.05 -4.13 2.12
C VAL A 193 -17.52 -3.74 2.10
N ALA A 194 -17.81 -2.44 2.10
CA ALA A 194 -19.15 -1.95 1.90
C ALA A 194 -19.66 -2.45 0.53
N GLY A 195 -20.94 -2.80 0.41
CA GLY A 195 -21.51 -3.24 -0.85
C GLY A 195 -21.29 -2.17 -1.91
N ALA A 196 -20.54 -2.51 -2.94
CA ALA A 196 -20.23 -1.58 -4.01
C ALA A 196 -21.46 -1.32 -4.86
N GLU A 197 -22.21 -0.26 -4.57
CA GLU A 197 -22.92 0.50 -5.60
C GLU A 197 -22.00 1.61 -6.09
N ASP A 198 -20.86 1.22 -6.62
CA ASP A 198 -20.05 2.14 -7.38
C ASP A 198 -20.67 2.28 -8.77
N PRO A 199 -21.15 3.47 -9.17
CA PRO A 199 -21.57 3.64 -10.56
C PRO A 199 -20.34 3.30 -11.41
N PRO A 200 -20.47 2.45 -12.43
CA PRO A 200 -19.35 2.07 -13.27
C PRO A 200 -18.69 3.36 -13.77
N LEU A 201 -17.40 3.53 -13.45
CA LEU A 201 -16.62 4.64 -13.98
C LEU A 201 -16.55 4.43 -15.49
N SER A 202 -17.55 4.99 -16.19
CA SER A 202 -17.61 4.92 -17.63
C SER A 202 -16.38 5.61 -18.20
N GLY A 203 -15.51 4.82 -18.84
CA GLY A 203 -14.50 5.35 -19.71
C GLY A 203 -13.05 5.28 -19.26
N GLY A 204 -12.61 4.30 -18.47
CA GLY A 204 -11.16 4.01 -18.32
C GLY A 204 -10.27 5.16 -17.83
N THR A 205 -10.86 6.22 -17.30
CA THR A 205 -10.14 7.34 -16.70
C THR A 205 -9.74 6.96 -15.28
N PRO A 206 -8.49 7.23 -14.88
CA PRO A 206 -8.07 7.09 -13.49
C PRO A 206 -9.05 7.84 -12.58
N TYR A 207 -9.40 7.24 -11.43
CA TYR A 207 -10.23 7.92 -10.44
C TYR A 207 -9.58 9.27 -10.08
N THR A 208 -10.24 10.35 -10.45
CA THR A 208 -9.80 11.74 -10.20
C THR A 208 -10.75 12.49 -9.29
N GLY A 209 -11.83 11.83 -8.82
CA GLY A 209 -12.83 12.43 -7.96
C GLY A 209 -12.39 12.51 -6.50
N PRO A 210 -12.99 13.40 -5.71
CA PRO A 210 -12.79 13.43 -4.27
C PRO A 210 -13.29 12.12 -3.64
N VAL A 211 -12.58 11.62 -2.65
CA VAL A 211 -12.88 10.39 -1.90
C VAL A 211 -14.34 10.35 -1.38
N GLY A 212 -14.96 11.50 -1.13
CA GLY A 212 -16.36 11.62 -0.67
C GLY A 212 -17.46 11.29 -1.69
N GLN A 213 -17.12 10.85 -2.92
CA GLN A 213 -18.10 10.33 -3.89
C GLN A 213 -18.20 8.80 -3.88
N LEU A 214 -17.46 8.16 -3.00
CA LEU A 214 -17.51 6.73 -2.77
C LEU A 214 -18.67 6.46 -1.82
N GLY A 215 -19.64 5.68 -2.21
CA GLY A 215 -20.87 5.28 -1.54
C GLY A 215 -21.21 5.76 -0.12
N PRO A 216 -22.41 5.54 0.39
CA PRO A 216 -22.75 5.95 1.75
C PRO A 216 -21.88 5.20 2.77
N PRO A 217 -21.43 5.87 3.86
CA PRO A 217 -20.64 5.24 4.89
C PRO A 217 -21.42 4.06 5.48
N VAL A 218 -20.90 2.84 5.30
CA VAL A 218 -21.45 1.65 5.94
C VAL A 218 -20.74 1.48 7.27
N SER A 219 -21.50 1.38 8.36
CA SER A 219 -20.91 1.09 9.67
C SER A 219 -20.39 -0.36 9.69
N LEU A 220 -19.11 -0.53 9.47
CA LEU A 220 -18.43 -1.83 9.55
C LEU A 220 -17.89 -2.12 10.97
N THR A 221 -18.19 -1.26 11.94
CA THR A 221 -17.77 -1.45 13.32
C THR A 221 -18.67 -2.48 14.02
N HIS A 222 -18.06 -3.57 14.46
CA HIS A 222 -18.69 -4.53 15.36
C HIS A 222 -18.00 -4.41 16.71
N GLY A 223 -18.66 -3.78 17.67
CA GLY A 223 -18.11 -3.52 19.00
C GLY A 223 -17.58 -2.09 19.21
N GLN A 224 -16.98 -1.85 20.37
CA GLN A 224 -16.40 -0.56 20.73
C GLN A 224 -14.93 -0.53 20.32
N GLY A 225 -14.63 0.13 19.21
CA GLY A 225 -13.27 0.41 18.78
C GLY A 225 -12.84 1.83 19.16
N THR A 226 -11.54 2.08 19.10
CA THR A 226 -10.97 3.42 19.28
C THR A 226 -10.82 4.13 17.94
N THR A 227 -11.46 5.28 17.81
CA THR A 227 -11.38 6.11 16.59
C THR A 227 -10.10 6.93 16.58
N VAL A 228 -9.34 6.83 15.49
CA VAL A 228 -8.10 7.56 15.21
C VAL A 228 -8.30 8.39 13.94
N PRO A 229 -8.05 9.69 13.95
CA PRO A 229 -8.12 10.53 12.76
C PRO A 229 -7.08 10.10 11.70
N LEU A 230 -7.49 10.09 10.44
CA LEU A 230 -6.61 9.90 9.27
C LEU A 230 -6.57 11.16 8.42
N THR A 231 -5.45 11.38 7.76
CA THR A 231 -5.32 12.31 6.65
C THR A 231 -5.46 11.52 5.36
N VAL A 232 -6.59 11.66 4.68
CA VAL A 232 -6.81 11.04 3.37
C VAL A 232 -6.37 12.02 2.29
N THR A 233 -5.37 11.64 1.50
CA THR A 233 -4.81 12.48 0.45
C THR A 233 -5.04 11.85 -0.91
N PRO A 234 -6.07 12.31 -1.65
CA PRO A 234 -6.28 11.85 -3.01
C PRO A 234 -5.31 12.54 -3.98
N SER A 235 -4.87 11.79 -4.97
CA SER A 235 -4.13 12.27 -6.13
C SER A 235 -4.63 11.56 -7.38
N PRO A 236 -4.31 12.02 -8.60
CA PRO A 236 -4.77 11.36 -9.81
C PRO A 236 -4.37 9.87 -9.84
N GLY A 237 -5.36 8.98 -9.77
CA GLY A 237 -5.18 7.52 -9.78
C GLY A 237 -4.58 6.91 -8.51
N ALA A 238 -4.46 7.67 -7.41
CA ALA A 238 -3.90 7.17 -6.16
C ALA A 238 -4.56 7.80 -4.93
N VAL A 239 -4.52 7.08 -3.80
CA VAL A 239 -4.98 7.56 -2.49
C VAL A 239 -3.93 7.19 -1.44
N SER A 240 -3.61 8.11 -0.54
CA SER A 240 -2.72 7.87 0.59
C SER A 240 -3.43 8.09 1.91
N LEU A 241 -3.17 7.23 2.89
CA LEU A 241 -3.70 7.31 4.25
C LEU A 241 -2.60 7.67 5.23
N GLY A 242 -2.60 8.91 5.70
CA GLY A 242 -1.69 9.40 6.74
C GLY A 242 -2.29 9.29 8.14
N VAL A 243 -1.45 9.00 9.12
CA VAL A 243 -1.78 9.02 10.54
C VAL A 243 -0.70 9.76 11.32
N ALA A 244 -1.10 10.57 12.29
CA ALA A 244 -0.17 11.26 13.18
C ALA A 244 0.38 10.26 14.21
N VAL A 245 1.70 10.14 14.28
CA VAL A 245 2.44 9.31 15.25
C VAL A 245 3.24 10.21 16.16
N ARG A 246 3.31 9.90 17.45
CA ARG A 246 4.17 10.59 18.43
C ARG A 246 5.09 9.59 19.11
N PHE A 247 6.36 9.96 19.23
CA PHE A 247 7.35 9.24 20.04
C PHE A 247 7.56 10.02 21.35
N HIS A 248 7.58 9.32 22.48
CA HIS A 248 7.82 9.92 23.81
C HIS A 248 6.91 11.13 24.14
N GLY A 249 5.73 11.23 23.49
CA GLY A 249 4.84 12.39 23.63
C GLY A 249 5.33 13.66 22.92
N GLY A 250 6.33 13.54 22.04
CA GLY A 250 6.92 14.63 21.26
C GLY A 250 6.04 15.14 20.12
N ALA A 251 6.67 15.66 19.09
CA ALA A 251 6.00 16.20 17.90
C ALA A 251 5.25 15.12 17.12
N GLU A 252 4.23 15.53 16.38
CA GLU A 252 3.54 14.64 15.44
C GLU A 252 4.43 14.36 14.23
N ARG A 253 4.49 13.09 13.85
CA ARG A 253 5.14 12.59 12.66
C ARG A 253 4.10 11.99 11.73
N ASN A 254 4.22 12.24 10.44
CA ASN A 254 3.26 11.74 9.45
C ASN A 254 3.66 10.35 8.96
N PHE A 255 2.93 9.33 9.41
CA PHE A 255 3.11 7.94 9.00
C PHE A 255 2.02 7.53 8.02
N VAL A 256 2.35 6.72 7.04
CA VAL A 256 1.34 6.07 6.19
C VAL A 256 0.82 4.82 6.89
N VAL A 257 -0.48 4.60 6.89
CA VAL A 257 -1.09 3.34 7.32
C VAL A 257 -0.85 2.31 6.22
N ASP A 258 -0.05 1.28 6.52
CA ASP A 258 0.52 0.38 5.53
C ASP A 258 0.36 -1.09 5.92
N THR A 259 -0.73 -1.71 5.46
CA THR A 259 -0.98 -3.15 5.69
C THR A 259 -0.06 -4.05 4.87
N GLY A 260 0.54 -3.54 3.80
CA GLY A 260 1.53 -4.25 2.99
C GLY A 260 2.90 -4.33 3.68
N SER A 261 3.18 -3.43 4.62
CA SER A 261 4.38 -3.47 5.44
C SER A 261 4.16 -4.36 6.66
N SER A 262 4.90 -5.46 6.77
CA SER A 262 4.81 -6.37 7.92
C SER A 262 5.44 -5.80 9.19
N GLN A 263 6.24 -4.74 9.09
CA GLN A 263 6.93 -4.05 10.17
C GLN A 263 6.70 -2.54 10.06
N SER A 264 6.38 -1.90 11.16
CA SER A 264 6.39 -0.43 11.23
C SER A 264 7.82 0.10 11.08
N VAL A 265 7.99 1.18 10.31
CA VAL A 265 9.30 1.72 9.94
C VAL A 265 9.28 3.23 10.11
N ALA A 266 10.33 3.79 10.74
CA ALA A 266 10.58 5.22 10.79
C ALA A 266 11.65 5.61 9.75
N ALA A 267 11.53 6.79 9.17
CA ALA A 267 12.59 7.36 8.38
C ALA A 267 13.81 7.69 9.27
N THR A 268 15.03 7.52 8.74
CA THR A 268 16.28 7.78 9.47
C THR A 268 16.33 9.19 10.08
N GLY A 269 15.71 10.18 9.40
CA GLY A 269 15.56 11.53 9.95
C GLY A 269 14.75 11.55 11.23
N VAL A 270 13.64 10.83 11.28
CA VAL A 270 12.78 10.71 12.47
C VAL A 270 13.52 10.02 13.59
N SER A 271 14.19 8.90 13.30
CA SER A 271 14.99 8.16 14.31
C SER A 271 16.00 9.07 15.00
N ARG A 272 16.68 9.90 14.24
CA ARG A 272 17.65 10.87 14.77
C ARG A 272 16.97 11.97 15.59
N ASP A 273 15.91 12.57 15.08
CA ASP A 273 15.22 13.71 15.71
C ASP A 273 14.51 13.30 17.00
N GLU A 274 13.98 12.08 17.05
CA GLU A 274 13.30 11.49 18.21
C GLU A 274 14.26 10.70 19.11
N ASN A 275 15.57 10.69 18.78
CA ASN A 275 16.63 10.00 19.53
C ASN A 275 16.31 8.50 19.77
N LEU A 276 15.84 7.81 18.70
CA LEU A 276 15.57 6.38 18.77
C LEU A 276 16.90 5.62 18.82
N HIS A 277 16.95 4.61 19.68
CA HIS A 277 18.20 3.90 19.95
C HIS A 277 18.33 2.65 19.09
N GLY A 278 19.42 2.57 18.31
CA GLY A 278 19.75 1.41 17.50
C GLY A 278 19.92 0.14 18.33
N THR A 279 19.62 -0.99 17.69
CA THR A 279 19.90 -2.34 18.23
C THR A 279 20.92 -3.03 17.33
N ASN A 280 21.39 -4.22 17.74
CA ASN A 280 22.18 -5.11 16.86
C ASN A 280 21.30 -6.02 15.99
N LEU A 281 19.98 -5.77 15.97
CA LEU A 281 19.00 -6.57 15.23
C LEU A 281 18.69 -5.88 13.91
N ALA A 282 18.44 -6.69 12.90
CA ALA A 282 17.97 -6.24 11.60
C ALA A 282 16.96 -7.26 11.04
N GLN A 283 16.06 -6.79 10.20
CA GLN A 283 15.01 -7.60 9.60
C GLN A 283 15.02 -7.40 8.09
N ARG A 284 14.76 -8.47 7.34
CA ARG A 284 14.52 -8.36 5.90
C ARG A 284 13.08 -7.88 5.67
N GLN A 285 12.90 -6.96 4.77
CA GLN A 285 11.60 -6.43 4.40
C GLN A 285 11.47 -6.37 2.89
N ALA A 286 10.38 -6.92 2.37
CA ALA A 286 10.00 -6.71 0.99
C ALA A 286 9.45 -5.29 0.82
N THR A 287 9.85 -4.65 -0.25
CA THR A 287 9.31 -3.38 -0.72
C THR A 287 8.76 -3.59 -2.12
N VAL A 288 8.10 -2.59 -2.68
CA VAL A 288 7.53 -2.69 -4.03
C VAL A 288 8.57 -2.94 -5.13
N CYS A 289 9.85 -2.74 -4.90
CA CYS A 289 10.89 -2.88 -5.92
C CYS A 289 12.13 -3.69 -5.47
N SER A 290 12.24 -4.08 -4.22
CA SER A 290 13.37 -4.88 -3.74
C SER A 290 13.08 -5.56 -2.40
N VAL A 291 14.03 -6.37 -1.94
CA VAL A 291 14.09 -6.82 -0.55
C VAL A 291 15.26 -6.10 0.12
N ILE A 292 14.95 -5.32 1.13
CA ILE A 292 15.95 -4.57 1.89
C ILE A 292 16.18 -5.19 3.27
N THR A 293 17.33 -4.88 3.87
CA THR A 293 17.60 -5.19 5.27
C THR A 293 17.42 -3.92 6.07
N VAL A 294 16.50 -3.96 7.02
CA VAL A 294 16.09 -2.82 7.84
C VAL A 294 16.64 -3.03 9.25
N PRO A 295 17.55 -2.17 9.73
CA PRO A 295 17.94 -2.16 11.13
C PRO A 295 16.74 -1.92 12.04
N LEU A 296 16.73 -2.52 13.22
CA LEU A 296 15.71 -2.27 14.23
C LEU A 296 16.22 -1.28 15.27
N VAL A 297 15.34 -0.37 15.68
CA VAL A 297 15.58 0.62 16.70
C VAL A 297 14.53 0.52 17.81
N HIS A 298 14.90 0.89 19.02
CA HIS A 298 13.95 1.07 20.12
C HIS A 298 13.19 2.37 19.92
N SER A 299 11.87 2.27 19.69
CA SER A 299 10.99 3.44 19.58
C SER A 299 10.67 4.07 20.93
N GLY A 300 10.89 3.36 22.04
CA GLY A 300 10.33 3.76 23.33
C GLY A 300 8.80 3.79 23.30
N PRO A 301 8.16 4.53 24.20
CA PRO A 301 6.72 4.77 24.14
C PRO A 301 6.35 5.58 22.90
N TRP A 302 5.46 5.04 22.07
CA TRP A 302 4.94 5.71 20.90
C TRP A 302 3.44 5.50 20.76
N SER A 303 2.76 6.34 20.00
CA SER A 303 1.31 6.35 19.96
C SER A 303 0.78 6.97 18.68
N VAL A 304 -0.41 6.55 18.29
CA VAL A 304 -1.33 7.34 17.47
C VAL A 304 -2.31 8.06 18.41
N PRO A 305 -3.14 9.03 17.94
CA PRO A 305 -4.10 9.70 18.80
C PRO A 305 -4.96 8.71 19.61
N ARG A 306 -4.91 8.82 20.95
CA ARG A 306 -5.65 8.00 21.93
C ARG A 306 -5.19 6.55 22.09
N VAL A 307 -4.17 6.08 21.36
CA VAL A 307 -3.75 4.67 21.37
C VAL A 307 -2.24 4.57 21.52
N VAL A 308 -1.81 3.84 22.55
CA VAL A 308 -0.40 3.47 22.73
C VAL A 308 -0.09 2.26 21.85
N LEU A 309 1.05 2.31 21.15
CA LEU A 309 1.48 1.29 20.22
C LEU A 309 2.56 0.38 20.84
N HIS A 310 2.56 -0.88 20.44
CA HIS A 310 3.51 -1.92 20.82
C HIS A 310 3.78 -2.82 19.59
N PRO A 311 4.96 -3.44 19.42
CA PRO A 311 6.15 -3.43 20.27
C PRO A 311 6.93 -2.13 20.19
N GLN A 312 7.98 -2.03 21.03
CA GLN A 312 8.90 -0.89 21.04
C GLN A 312 10.08 -1.04 20.08
N LEU A 313 10.07 -2.05 19.21
CA LEU A 313 11.04 -2.22 18.14
C LEU A 313 10.38 -1.93 16.81
N ILE A 314 10.91 -0.95 16.09
CA ILE A 314 10.49 -0.59 14.75
C ILE A 314 11.68 -0.61 13.81
N GLY A 315 11.41 -0.70 12.51
CA GLY A 315 12.45 -0.58 11.49
C GLY A 315 12.94 0.86 11.35
N GLU A 316 14.15 1.02 10.84
CA GLU A 316 14.70 2.31 10.43
C GLU A 316 15.25 2.20 9.01
N THR A 317 14.86 3.11 8.11
CA THR A 317 15.45 3.16 6.77
C THR A 317 15.36 4.55 6.15
N ASP A 318 16.14 4.78 5.10
CA ASP A 318 16.02 5.99 4.29
C ASP A 318 14.82 5.85 3.34
N PHE A 319 13.89 6.79 3.42
CA PHE A 319 12.73 6.84 2.54
C PHE A 319 13.03 7.53 1.20
N GLY A 320 14.23 8.08 1.03
CA GLY A 320 14.66 8.72 -0.21
C GLY A 320 13.66 9.81 -0.66
N VAL A 321 13.23 9.73 -1.92
CA VAL A 321 12.31 10.72 -2.50
C VAL A 321 10.91 10.72 -1.86
N ILE A 322 10.50 9.66 -1.18
CA ILE A 322 9.21 9.58 -0.49
C ILE A 322 9.18 10.55 0.69
N SER A 323 10.31 10.74 1.39
CA SER A 323 10.43 11.73 2.47
C SER A 323 10.16 13.16 2.00
N ALA A 324 10.49 13.49 0.74
CA ALA A 324 10.21 14.81 0.17
C ALA A 324 8.70 15.11 0.10
N GLY A 325 7.87 14.06 0.13
CA GLY A 325 6.43 14.13 0.24
C GLY A 325 5.88 14.32 1.65
N GLY A 326 6.75 14.46 2.64
CA GLY A 326 6.36 14.60 4.04
C GLY A 326 5.96 13.28 4.71
N ILE A 327 6.28 12.14 4.10
CA ILE A 327 6.09 10.83 4.71
C ILE A 327 7.32 10.55 5.58
N GLU A 328 7.08 10.33 6.87
CA GLU A 328 8.11 10.17 7.89
C GLU A 328 8.19 8.74 8.43
N GLY A 329 7.24 7.86 8.03
CA GLY A 329 7.25 6.46 8.43
C GLY A 329 6.06 5.67 7.89
N LEU A 330 6.05 4.37 8.22
CA LEU A 330 4.97 3.43 7.95
C LEU A 330 4.44 2.87 9.27
N LEU A 331 3.13 2.88 9.46
CA LEU A 331 2.44 2.14 10.51
C LEU A 331 2.03 0.79 9.93
N GLY A 332 2.80 -0.24 10.22
CA GLY A 332 2.71 -1.55 9.59
C GLY A 332 1.73 -2.51 10.25
N SER A 333 1.59 -3.67 9.63
CA SER A 333 0.74 -4.77 10.10
C SER A 333 1.15 -5.32 11.46
N ASP A 334 2.43 -5.19 11.87
CA ASP A 334 2.91 -5.54 13.22
C ASP A 334 2.12 -4.82 14.32
N GLN A 335 1.66 -3.60 14.05
CA GLN A 335 0.81 -2.83 14.95
C GLN A 335 -0.67 -3.12 14.72
N LEU A 336 -1.11 -3.05 13.46
CA LEU A 336 -2.53 -3.12 13.11
C LEU A 336 -3.16 -4.45 13.53
N ARG A 337 -2.48 -5.57 13.36
CA ARG A 337 -2.94 -6.92 13.78
C ARG A 337 -3.19 -7.06 15.27
N ARG A 338 -2.54 -6.26 16.11
CA ARG A 338 -2.68 -6.34 17.57
C ARG A 338 -4.05 -5.92 18.06
N PHE A 339 -4.77 -5.18 17.24
CA PHE A 339 -6.13 -4.74 17.52
C PHE A 339 -7.18 -5.78 17.11
N GLY A 340 -6.77 -6.92 16.53
CA GLY A 340 -7.69 -7.92 16.02
C GLY A 340 -8.34 -7.50 14.71
N TRP A 341 -8.94 -6.32 14.65
CA TRP A 341 -9.49 -5.76 13.41
C TRP A 341 -9.27 -4.24 13.30
N VAL A 342 -9.30 -3.76 12.06
CA VAL A 342 -9.16 -2.35 11.71
C VAL A 342 -10.22 -1.98 10.68
N VAL A 343 -10.93 -0.87 10.88
CA VAL A 343 -11.77 -0.25 9.85
C VAL A 343 -11.06 0.98 9.33
N LEU A 344 -10.95 1.12 8.03
CA LEU A 344 -10.48 2.31 7.33
C LEU A 344 -11.67 2.95 6.63
N ASP A 345 -12.11 4.10 7.12
CA ASP A 345 -13.21 4.89 6.53
C ASP A 345 -12.58 6.06 5.77
N TYR A 346 -12.45 5.91 4.47
CA TYR A 346 -11.83 6.88 3.58
C TYR A 346 -12.63 8.19 3.49
N PRO A 347 -13.96 8.17 3.30
CA PRO A 347 -14.76 9.39 3.27
C PRO A 347 -14.72 10.21 4.55
N SER A 348 -14.78 9.53 5.70
CA SER A 348 -14.77 10.20 7.00
C SER A 348 -13.37 10.59 7.48
N GLY A 349 -12.32 10.04 6.85
CA GLY A 349 -10.94 10.26 7.29
C GLY A 349 -10.68 9.72 8.69
N VAL A 350 -11.13 8.50 8.96
CA VAL A 350 -10.92 7.87 10.27
C VAL A 350 -10.50 6.41 10.13
N MET A 351 -9.70 5.96 11.09
CA MET A 351 -9.41 4.56 11.35
C MET A 351 -10.05 4.17 12.68
N VAL A 352 -10.69 3.00 12.75
CA VAL A 352 -11.20 2.45 13.99
C VAL A 352 -10.41 1.18 14.31
N LEU A 353 -9.83 1.12 15.49
CA LEU A 353 -9.03 0.01 16.00
C LEU A 353 -9.85 -0.73 17.09
N GLY A 354 -10.02 -2.06 16.97
CA GLY A 354 -10.86 -2.80 17.88
C GLY A 354 -10.44 -4.25 18.14
#